data_34a7098562a1c0b80af830da4fff493b
#
_entry.id   34a7098562a1c0b80af830da4fff493b
#
_cell.length_a   1.000
_cell.length_b   1.000
_cell.length_c   1.000
_cell.angle_alpha   90.00
_cell.angle_beta   90.00
_cell.angle_gamma   90.00
#
_symmetry.space_group_name_H-M   'P 1'
#
loop_
_entity.id
_entity.type
_entity.pdbx_description
1 polymer ?
#
loop_
_entity_poly.entity_id
_entity_poly.type
_entity_poly.pdbx_seq_one_letter_code
_entity_poly.pdbx_strand_id
1 'polypeptide(L)'
;DAYRRGETELPELIDRRSIQYVYLCMHLDSEVSANLIANYEEASLFACTKDFLLSNSCPPISRNSYTEQMDAQIGAIIDKEVNATVVPGFINWEKYKEFKKAIYLVKSSEYSSDQKDDFIVQSYSLMNLFMTAVFPIGLLEDLIECGVVDNVEKPELRLHRLEETVKNFPDYLKDSAASVISLLEDVYLELHDSTPKEAAFLKVLEAQQSKIAVVVPKAYFSIVIDKSLRLHNLNIETNICIMTANRFDNTQLYGAVIVVGNISGKRFDALRCRSSQDINLLLYECEKYRYKKQVRNAKAAEHLLNKRSTILTDDEYEEDPLGIDEEDLDEVDNIDTEIMGYISSAPIKAIRNSFSGNDGKSMADIVAVAKFDSDEIAFFTKNYKAYVLDETDNSVKEVVASDLSEGDVIVFTRSTSKTRDIVEEILRDMISNKLISPEIENAYYKSREWKKTLIDYMKRTGRSAKEIADDMISNGVSVQEITIRGWLDEESHTVRPQKLDSIQQIALIAGNDELFDGAEICFDAGGQIYKLRRQILRVIGQAILGEVTGNSELTGTMAAAIADRIKDAAVTLQIETITFVNDQVPINTTNRPITIDQ
;
A
#
# COMPACT_ATOMS: atom_id res chain seq x y z
N ASP A 1 0.42 -3.99 -15.66
CA ASP A 1 0.85 -2.99 -14.65
C ASP A 1 1.15 -1.63 -15.26
N ALA A 2 1.95 -1.52 -16.34
CA ALA A 2 2.22 -0.24 -17.02
C ALA A 2 0.94 0.41 -17.56
N TYR A 3 0.05 -0.38 -18.17
CA TYR A 3 -1.26 0.08 -18.64
C TYR A 3 -2.14 0.55 -17.47
N ARG A 4 -2.21 -0.24 -16.37
CA ARG A 4 -2.97 0.11 -15.17
C ARG A 4 -2.49 1.41 -14.52
N ARG A 5 -1.21 1.72 -14.64
CA ARG A 5 -0.59 2.95 -14.10
C ARG A 5 -0.69 4.15 -15.06
N GLY A 6 -1.29 3.98 -16.23
CA GLY A 6 -1.36 5.02 -17.27
C GLY A 6 -0.02 5.35 -17.94
N GLU A 7 1.01 4.52 -17.73
CA GLU A 7 2.35 4.72 -18.31
C GLU A 7 2.41 4.38 -19.80
N THR A 8 1.49 3.53 -20.27
CA THR A 8 1.41 3.09 -21.66
C THR A 8 -0.02 2.75 -22.00
N GLU A 9 -0.53 3.27 -23.11
CA GLU A 9 -1.83 2.89 -23.63
C GLU A 9 -1.74 1.56 -24.40
N LEU A 10 -2.75 0.69 -24.25
CA LEU A 10 -2.76 -0.61 -24.89
C LEU A 10 -2.71 -0.54 -26.42
N PRO A 11 -3.40 0.41 -27.11
CA PRO A 11 -3.25 0.61 -28.55
C PRO A 11 -1.80 0.86 -28.96
N GLU A 12 -1.06 1.71 -28.23
CA GLU A 12 0.34 1.99 -28.52
C GLU A 12 1.23 0.76 -28.40
N LEU A 13 0.92 -0.14 -27.43
CA LEU A 13 1.62 -1.41 -27.27
C LEU A 13 1.34 -2.37 -28.43
N ILE A 14 0.07 -2.46 -28.86
CA ILE A 14 -0.34 -3.35 -29.95
C ILE A 14 0.23 -2.89 -31.28
N ASP A 15 0.30 -1.58 -31.53
CA ASP A 15 0.83 -1.00 -32.76
C ASP A 15 2.36 -1.08 -32.90
N ARG A 16 3.08 -1.46 -31.85
CA ARG A 16 4.53 -1.68 -31.94
C ARG A 16 4.85 -2.88 -32.82
N ARG A 17 5.45 -2.66 -33.97
CA ARG A 17 5.81 -3.69 -34.97
C ARG A 17 6.70 -4.82 -34.45
N SER A 18 7.33 -4.64 -33.30
CA SER A 18 8.17 -5.65 -32.65
C SER A 18 7.39 -6.63 -31.76
N ILE A 19 6.11 -6.38 -31.50
CA ILE A 19 5.26 -7.20 -30.61
C ILE A 19 4.37 -8.06 -31.52
N GLN A 20 4.52 -9.38 -31.43
CA GLN A 20 3.70 -10.35 -32.20
C GLN A 20 2.48 -10.82 -31.41
N TYR A 21 2.59 -10.89 -30.11
CA TYR A 21 1.52 -11.37 -29.22
C TYR A 21 1.47 -10.53 -27.96
N VAL A 22 0.26 -10.22 -27.50
CA VAL A 22 0.02 -9.52 -26.24
C VAL A 22 -0.90 -10.42 -25.39
N TYR A 23 -0.43 -10.81 -24.21
CA TYR A 23 -1.21 -11.56 -23.24
C TYR A 23 -1.56 -10.64 -22.07
N LEU A 24 -2.85 -10.45 -21.81
CA LEU A 24 -3.36 -9.63 -20.73
C LEU A 24 -3.95 -10.54 -19.66
N CYS A 25 -3.33 -10.53 -18.47
CA CYS A 25 -3.84 -11.25 -17.30
C CYS A 25 -4.50 -10.23 -16.38
N MET A 26 -5.81 -10.35 -16.16
CA MET A 26 -6.60 -9.38 -15.41
C MET A 26 -7.62 -10.07 -14.51
N HIS A 27 -8.12 -9.33 -13.54
CA HIS A 27 -9.28 -9.75 -12.76
C HIS A 27 -10.56 -9.52 -13.55
N LEU A 28 -11.50 -10.48 -13.48
CA LEU A 28 -12.75 -10.48 -14.25
C LEU A 28 -13.64 -9.26 -13.99
N ASP A 29 -13.70 -8.83 -12.76
CA ASP A 29 -14.58 -7.78 -12.23
C ASP A 29 -13.93 -6.39 -12.21
N SER A 30 -12.79 -6.21 -12.86
CA SER A 30 -12.19 -4.88 -12.98
C SER A 30 -12.83 -4.09 -14.11
N GLU A 31 -13.07 -2.80 -13.88
CA GLU A 31 -13.56 -1.87 -14.92
C GLU A 31 -12.65 -1.87 -16.16
N VAL A 32 -11.32 -1.98 -15.94
CA VAL A 32 -10.34 -2.12 -17.02
C VAL A 32 -10.60 -3.37 -17.85
N SER A 33 -10.94 -4.51 -17.21
CA SER A 33 -11.27 -5.75 -17.92
C SER A 33 -12.53 -5.59 -18.75
N ALA A 34 -13.58 -4.99 -18.19
CA ALA A 34 -14.83 -4.73 -18.90
C ALA A 34 -14.61 -3.85 -20.14
N ASN A 35 -13.87 -2.76 -19.99
CA ASN A 35 -13.52 -1.85 -21.09
C ASN A 35 -12.68 -2.54 -22.18
N LEU A 36 -11.71 -3.37 -21.79
CA LEU A 36 -10.89 -4.11 -22.77
C LEU A 36 -11.69 -5.16 -23.51
N ILE A 37 -12.58 -5.89 -22.81
CA ILE A 37 -13.49 -6.86 -23.42
C ILE A 37 -14.43 -6.18 -24.43
N ALA A 38 -14.92 -4.99 -24.12
CA ALA A 38 -15.78 -4.22 -25.00
C ALA A 38 -15.05 -3.67 -26.24
N ASN A 39 -13.79 -3.22 -26.08
CA ASN A 39 -13.04 -2.55 -27.15
C ASN A 39 -12.28 -3.50 -28.07
N TYR A 40 -12.00 -4.75 -27.65
CA TYR A 40 -11.22 -5.74 -28.40
C TYR A 40 -12.05 -7.00 -28.68
N GLU A 41 -13.09 -6.88 -29.51
CA GLU A 41 -13.98 -8.00 -29.86
C GLU A 41 -13.26 -9.18 -30.53
N GLU A 42 -12.18 -8.92 -31.27
CA GLU A 42 -11.38 -9.97 -31.96
C GLU A 42 -10.37 -10.66 -31.06
N ALA A 43 -10.17 -10.20 -29.81
CA ALA A 43 -9.24 -10.82 -28.89
C ALA A 43 -9.74 -12.20 -28.45
N SER A 44 -8.84 -13.18 -28.45
CA SER A 44 -9.13 -14.49 -27.87
C SER A 44 -9.22 -14.36 -26.35
N LEU A 45 -10.36 -14.73 -25.79
CA LEU A 45 -10.61 -14.68 -24.36
C LEU A 45 -10.52 -16.08 -23.76
N PHE A 46 -9.77 -16.19 -22.65
CA PHE A 46 -9.78 -17.35 -21.77
C PHE A 46 -10.14 -16.88 -20.37
N ALA A 47 -11.30 -17.30 -19.87
CA ALA A 47 -11.77 -16.94 -18.54
C ALA A 47 -11.84 -18.20 -17.66
N CYS A 48 -11.19 -18.15 -16.49
CA CYS A 48 -11.32 -19.18 -15.47
C CYS A 48 -12.45 -18.79 -14.51
N THR A 49 -13.69 -18.99 -14.96
CA THR A 49 -14.91 -18.74 -14.18
C THR A 49 -15.27 -19.93 -13.31
N LYS A 50 -16.22 -19.76 -12.38
CA LYS A 50 -16.77 -20.87 -11.58
C LYS A 50 -17.38 -21.93 -12.49
N ASP A 51 -18.15 -21.52 -13.49
CA ASP A 51 -18.80 -22.42 -14.46
C ASP A 51 -17.77 -23.19 -15.29
N PHE A 52 -16.66 -22.55 -15.69
CA PHE A 52 -15.55 -23.22 -16.35
C PHE A 52 -14.92 -24.29 -15.45
N LEU A 53 -14.68 -23.99 -14.18
CA LEU A 53 -14.12 -24.96 -13.23
C LEU A 53 -15.06 -26.15 -13.02
N LEU A 54 -16.35 -25.89 -12.86
CA LEU A 54 -17.37 -26.95 -12.68
C LEU A 54 -17.51 -27.84 -13.92
N SER A 55 -17.51 -27.25 -15.11
CA SER A 55 -17.65 -28.00 -16.37
C SER A 55 -16.42 -28.83 -16.74
N ASN A 56 -15.23 -28.43 -16.23
CA ASN A 56 -13.97 -29.09 -16.52
C ASN A 56 -13.41 -29.92 -15.33
N SER A 57 -14.20 -30.12 -14.28
CA SER A 57 -13.77 -30.93 -13.14
C SER A 57 -13.58 -32.39 -13.53
N CYS A 58 -12.40 -32.95 -13.26
CA CYS A 58 -12.09 -34.36 -13.45
C CYS A 58 -11.88 -35.02 -12.08
N PRO A 59 -12.30 -36.30 -11.91
CA PRO A 59 -12.01 -37.03 -10.69
C PRO A 59 -10.48 -37.14 -10.49
N PRO A 60 -9.96 -36.92 -9.27
CA PRO A 60 -8.53 -36.95 -9.00
C PRO A 60 -7.95 -38.35 -9.25
N ILE A 61 -6.88 -38.42 -10.05
CA ILE A 61 -6.18 -39.67 -10.37
C ILE A 61 -5.20 -40.05 -9.24
N SER A 62 -4.55 -39.07 -8.64
CA SER A 62 -3.70 -39.25 -7.46
C SER A 62 -3.60 -37.92 -6.70
N ARG A 63 -3.50 -37.97 -5.38
CA ARG A 63 -3.32 -36.77 -4.52
C ARG A 63 -1.90 -36.71 -4.03
N ASN A 64 -1.33 -35.53 -4.04
CA ASN A 64 -0.09 -35.17 -3.36
C ASN A 64 -0.31 -33.84 -2.62
N SER A 65 0.63 -33.40 -1.79
CA SER A 65 0.47 -32.19 -0.96
C SER A 65 0.17 -30.92 -1.76
N TYR A 66 0.67 -30.81 -2.99
CA TYR A 66 0.37 -29.66 -3.88
C TYR A 66 -1.05 -29.72 -4.43
N THR A 67 -1.47 -30.89 -4.92
CA THR A 67 -2.84 -31.07 -5.45
C THR A 67 -3.87 -30.94 -4.35
N GLU A 68 -3.61 -31.41 -3.13
CA GLU A 68 -4.50 -31.23 -1.99
C GLU A 68 -4.71 -29.77 -1.63
N GLN A 69 -3.66 -28.96 -1.65
CA GLN A 69 -3.76 -27.52 -1.40
C GLN A 69 -4.52 -26.81 -2.52
N MET A 70 -4.24 -27.16 -3.78
CA MET A 70 -4.97 -26.60 -4.93
C MET A 70 -6.45 -26.99 -4.91
N ASP A 71 -6.76 -28.27 -4.65
CA ASP A 71 -8.12 -28.77 -4.55
C ASP A 71 -8.89 -28.04 -3.45
N ALA A 72 -8.26 -27.80 -2.30
CA ALA A 72 -8.88 -27.06 -1.20
C ALA A 72 -9.15 -25.59 -1.58
N GLN A 73 -8.23 -24.94 -2.31
CA GLN A 73 -8.43 -23.57 -2.79
C GLN A 73 -9.50 -23.47 -3.87
N ILE A 74 -9.56 -24.44 -4.78
CA ILE A 74 -10.61 -24.52 -5.81
C ILE A 74 -11.97 -24.79 -5.15
N GLY A 75 -12.03 -25.70 -4.19
CA GLY A 75 -13.23 -25.96 -3.40
C GLY A 75 -13.72 -24.71 -2.65
N ALA A 76 -12.78 -23.93 -2.07
CA ALA A 76 -13.12 -22.68 -1.42
C ALA A 76 -13.68 -21.61 -2.38
N ILE A 77 -13.37 -21.69 -3.69
CA ILE A 77 -13.97 -20.82 -4.71
C ILE A 77 -15.35 -21.34 -5.14
N ILE A 78 -15.46 -22.64 -5.41
CA ILE A 78 -16.68 -23.26 -5.96
C ILE A 78 -17.80 -23.26 -4.93
N ASP A 79 -17.48 -23.66 -3.68
CA ASP A 79 -18.45 -23.82 -2.59
C ASP A 79 -18.54 -22.55 -1.71
N LYS A 80 -18.00 -21.44 -2.17
CA LYS A 80 -17.99 -20.19 -1.42
C LYS A 80 -19.39 -19.67 -1.16
N GLU A 81 -19.67 -19.42 0.11
CA GLU A 81 -20.85 -18.73 0.57
C GLU A 81 -20.44 -17.37 1.19
N VAL A 82 -20.99 -16.31 0.66
CA VAL A 82 -20.79 -14.96 1.22
C VAL A 82 -22.06 -14.51 1.89
N ASN A 83 -22.05 -14.53 3.22
CA ASN A 83 -23.16 -14.20 4.08
C ASN A 83 -23.09 -12.72 4.48
N ALA A 84 -23.87 -11.86 3.84
CA ALA A 84 -23.96 -10.46 4.20
C ALA A 84 -25.03 -10.24 5.28
N THR A 85 -24.57 -10.09 6.54
CA THR A 85 -25.43 -9.76 7.66
C THR A 85 -25.61 -8.25 7.73
N VAL A 86 -26.84 -7.78 7.46
CA VAL A 86 -27.18 -6.36 7.61
C VAL A 86 -27.51 -6.08 9.07
N VAL A 87 -26.69 -5.24 9.67
CA VAL A 87 -26.82 -4.86 11.07
C VAL A 87 -27.70 -3.60 11.14
N PRO A 88 -28.77 -3.62 11.94
CA PRO A 88 -29.58 -2.43 12.19
C PRO A 88 -28.76 -1.42 13.00
N GLY A 89 -28.89 -0.14 12.69
CA GLY A 89 -28.19 0.90 13.42
C GLY A 89 -28.54 2.27 12.89
N PHE A 90 -27.98 3.29 13.51
CA PHE A 90 -28.23 4.69 13.19
C PHE A 90 -27.73 5.06 11.76
N ILE A 91 -26.69 4.37 11.27
CA ILE A 91 -26.13 4.61 9.94
C ILE A 91 -26.98 3.88 8.89
N ASN A 92 -28.15 4.43 8.61
CA ASN A 92 -29.00 4.00 7.51
C ASN A 92 -28.60 4.71 6.19
N TRP A 93 -29.23 4.31 5.08
CA TRP A 93 -28.94 4.87 3.75
C TRP A 93 -29.17 6.37 3.67
N GLU A 94 -30.30 6.89 4.16
CA GLU A 94 -30.64 8.30 4.05
C GLU A 94 -29.67 9.20 4.80
N LYS A 95 -29.32 8.85 6.04
CA LYS A 95 -28.34 9.61 6.82
C LYS A 95 -26.94 9.57 6.21
N TYR A 96 -26.54 8.42 5.68
CA TYR A 96 -25.25 8.29 5.00
C TYR A 96 -25.21 9.17 3.73
N LYS A 97 -26.28 9.17 2.93
CA LYS A 97 -26.43 10.03 1.76
C LYS A 97 -26.40 11.52 2.15
N GLU A 98 -27.10 11.90 3.22
CA GLU A 98 -27.09 13.25 3.76
C GLU A 98 -25.66 13.68 4.19
N PHE A 99 -24.95 12.83 4.92
CA PHE A 99 -23.54 13.06 5.29
C PHE A 99 -22.67 13.29 4.04
N LYS A 100 -22.78 12.43 3.02
CA LYS A 100 -22.00 12.55 1.79
C LYS A 100 -22.30 13.85 1.04
N LYS A 101 -23.57 14.23 0.92
CA LYS A 101 -23.96 15.50 0.29
C LYS A 101 -23.46 16.72 1.07
N ALA A 102 -23.56 16.70 2.39
CA ALA A 102 -23.09 17.80 3.23
C ALA A 102 -21.56 18.00 3.11
N ILE A 103 -20.77 16.93 3.19
CA ILE A 103 -19.31 17.02 3.05
C ILE A 103 -18.89 17.41 1.63
N TYR A 104 -19.64 16.99 0.60
CA TYR A 104 -19.41 17.39 -0.79
C TYR A 104 -19.67 18.89 -1.00
N LEU A 105 -20.72 19.45 -0.38
CA LEU A 105 -20.97 20.90 -0.42
C LEU A 105 -19.82 21.70 0.21
N VAL A 106 -19.26 21.22 1.32
CA VAL A 106 -18.08 21.85 1.91
C VAL A 106 -16.90 21.75 0.94
N LYS A 107 -16.62 20.58 0.37
CA LYS A 107 -15.52 20.34 -0.58
C LYS A 107 -15.61 21.22 -1.82
N SER A 108 -16.79 21.31 -2.45
CA SER A 108 -17.02 21.99 -3.72
C SER A 108 -17.10 23.53 -3.61
N SER A 109 -17.09 24.07 -2.38
CA SER A 109 -17.11 25.52 -2.15
C SER A 109 -15.84 26.21 -2.67
N GLU A 110 -15.96 27.48 -3.04
CA GLU A 110 -14.82 28.32 -3.46
C GLU A 110 -13.86 28.68 -2.30
N TYR A 111 -14.30 28.49 -1.04
CA TYR A 111 -13.45 28.72 0.12
C TYR A 111 -12.31 27.69 0.11
N SER A 112 -11.08 28.19 0.23
CA SER A 112 -9.86 27.35 0.28
C SER A 112 -9.07 27.69 1.53
N SER A 113 -8.85 26.71 2.39
CA SER A 113 -8.00 26.82 3.58
C SER A 113 -7.55 25.43 4.02
N ASP A 114 -6.41 25.34 4.70
CA ASP A 114 -5.90 24.09 5.27
C ASP A 114 -6.89 23.54 6.32
N GLN A 115 -7.60 24.40 7.04
CA GLN A 115 -8.66 24.00 7.99
C GLN A 115 -9.85 23.31 7.30
N LYS A 116 -10.22 23.74 6.08
CA LYS A 116 -11.25 23.08 5.29
C LYS A 116 -10.78 21.69 4.84
N ASP A 117 -9.53 21.60 4.40
CA ASP A 117 -8.95 20.34 3.93
C ASP A 117 -8.89 19.33 5.10
N ASP A 118 -8.44 19.76 6.27
CA ASP A 118 -8.42 18.94 7.49
C ASP A 118 -9.85 18.54 7.92
N PHE A 119 -10.80 19.46 7.91
CA PHE A 119 -12.20 19.17 8.23
C PHE A 119 -12.77 18.03 7.38
N ILE A 120 -12.53 18.04 6.06
CA ILE A 120 -13.02 17.01 5.13
C ILE A 120 -12.36 15.68 5.43
N VAL A 121 -11.03 15.66 5.58
CA VAL A 121 -10.24 14.44 5.86
C VAL A 121 -10.67 13.80 7.19
N GLN A 122 -10.75 14.60 8.24
CA GLN A 122 -11.09 14.11 9.58
C GLN A 122 -12.54 13.63 9.67
N SER A 123 -13.49 14.37 9.10
CA SER A 123 -14.89 13.95 9.08
C SER A 123 -15.10 12.63 8.34
N TYR A 124 -14.43 12.47 7.20
CA TYR A 124 -14.51 11.24 6.41
C TYR A 124 -13.87 10.05 7.11
N SER A 125 -12.67 10.25 7.69
CA SER A 125 -11.97 9.23 8.46
C SER A 125 -12.75 8.80 9.70
N LEU A 126 -13.41 9.75 10.38
CA LEU A 126 -14.20 9.46 11.57
C LEU A 126 -15.48 8.65 11.23
N MET A 127 -16.18 9.01 10.15
CA MET A 127 -17.33 8.22 9.66
C MET A 127 -16.90 6.79 9.29
N ASN A 128 -15.75 6.62 8.64
CA ASN A 128 -15.24 5.29 8.29
C ASN A 128 -14.91 4.45 9.53
N LEU A 129 -14.33 5.06 10.58
CA LEU A 129 -14.13 4.39 11.88
C LEU A 129 -15.47 3.90 12.44
N PHE A 130 -16.47 4.76 12.51
CA PHE A 130 -17.78 4.43 13.04
C PHE A 130 -18.48 3.32 12.24
N MET A 131 -18.35 3.34 10.94
CA MET A 131 -18.92 2.31 10.05
C MET A 131 -18.27 0.93 10.25
N THR A 132 -17.01 0.88 10.64
CA THR A 132 -16.25 -0.38 10.70
C THR A 132 -16.01 -0.89 12.13
N ALA A 133 -16.30 -0.08 13.16
CA ALA A 133 -16.10 -0.46 14.56
C ALA A 133 -17.00 -1.63 14.97
N VAL A 134 -16.38 -2.72 15.44
CA VAL A 134 -17.02 -3.89 16.07
C VAL A 134 -16.69 -3.95 17.56
N PHE A 135 -16.51 -2.79 18.15
CA PHE A 135 -16.24 -2.57 19.58
C PHE A 135 -16.81 -1.21 19.98
N PRO A 136 -17.13 -0.98 21.27
CA PRO A 136 -17.57 0.31 21.75
C PRO A 136 -16.50 1.40 21.50
N ILE A 137 -16.90 2.56 21.03
CA ILE A 137 -15.96 3.68 20.78
C ILE A 137 -15.32 4.13 22.10
N GLY A 138 -16.05 4.14 23.22
CA GLY A 138 -15.50 4.43 24.55
C GLY A 138 -14.37 3.49 24.95
N LEU A 139 -14.44 2.20 24.58
CA LEU A 139 -13.33 1.26 24.83
C LEU A 139 -12.06 1.65 24.07
N LEU A 140 -12.20 2.11 22.81
CA LEU A 140 -11.05 2.62 22.05
C LEU A 140 -10.44 3.84 22.73
N GLU A 141 -11.27 4.79 23.19
CA GLU A 141 -10.83 6.00 23.88
C GLU A 141 -10.11 5.70 25.20
N ASP A 142 -10.62 4.74 25.98
CA ASP A 142 -9.96 4.26 27.20
C ASP A 142 -8.57 3.65 26.90
N LEU A 143 -8.45 2.88 25.83
CA LEU A 143 -7.19 2.26 25.45
C LEU A 143 -6.16 3.28 24.92
N ILE A 144 -6.62 4.34 24.25
CA ILE A 144 -5.78 5.48 23.86
C ILE A 144 -5.31 6.23 25.11
N GLU A 145 -6.20 6.50 26.06
CA GLU A 145 -5.86 7.21 27.32
C GLU A 145 -4.85 6.44 28.17
N CYS A 146 -4.97 5.11 28.18
CA CYS A 146 -4.02 4.23 28.87
C CYS A 146 -2.70 4.01 28.12
N GLY A 147 -2.51 4.58 26.91
CA GLY A 147 -1.31 4.38 26.10
C GLY A 147 -1.14 2.93 25.59
N VAL A 148 -2.23 2.18 25.44
CA VAL A 148 -2.24 0.82 24.87
C VAL A 148 -2.39 0.89 23.35
N VAL A 149 -3.14 1.88 22.87
CA VAL A 149 -3.23 2.24 21.45
C VAL A 149 -2.50 3.57 21.28
N ASP A 150 -1.39 3.55 20.58
CA ASP A 150 -0.56 4.71 20.30
C ASP A 150 -0.89 5.30 18.92
N ASN A 151 -0.56 6.60 18.73
CA ASN A 151 -0.67 7.31 17.46
C ASN A 151 -2.09 7.40 16.86
N VAL A 152 -3.10 7.28 17.70
CA VAL A 152 -4.51 7.47 17.34
C VAL A 152 -5.12 8.52 18.25
N GLU A 153 -5.73 9.54 17.66
CA GLU A 153 -6.42 10.58 18.42
C GLU A 153 -7.82 10.11 18.83
N LYS A 154 -8.25 10.45 20.08
CA LYS A 154 -9.58 10.10 20.57
C LYS A 154 -10.69 10.66 19.67
N PRO A 155 -11.70 9.87 19.28
CA PRO A 155 -12.85 10.33 18.51
C PRO A 155 -13.53 11.57 19.09
N GLU A 156 -13.69 11.65 20.43
CA GLU A 156 -14.24 12.81 21.11
C GLU A 156 -13.44 14.08 20.85
N LEU A 157 -12.11 14.02 20.96
CA LEU A 157 -11.24 15.18 20.70
C LEU A 157 -11.28 15.62 19.24
N ARG A 158 -11.37 14.64 18.32
CA ARG A 158 -11.53 14.94 16.89
C ARG A 158 -12.84 15.65 16.59
N LEU A 159 -13.96 15.20 17.19
CA LEU A 159 -15.25 15.87 17.07
C LEU A 159 -15.18 17.30 17.59
N HIS A 160 -14.62 17.51 18.77
CA HIS A 160 -14.48 18.85 19.35
C HIS A 160 -13.63 19.76 18.48
N ARG A 161 -12.53 19.24 17.90
CA ARG A 161 -11.69 20.01 16.97
C ARG A 161 -12.45 20.40 15.69
N LEU A 162 -13.28 19.49 15.15
CA LEU A 162 -14.13 19.79 14.00
C LEU A 162 -15.12 20.93 14.31
N GLU A 163 -15.76 20.91 15.50
CA GLU A 163 -16.65 21.98 15.95
C GLU A 163 -15.93 23.36 16.03
N GLU A 164 -14.72 23.38 16.62
CA GLU A 164 -13.92 24.61 16.68
C GLU A 164 -13.55 25.11 15.28
N THR A 165 -13.24 24.20 14.36
CA THR A 165 -12.89 24.54 12.97
C THR A 165 -14.07 25.21 12.25
N VAL A 166 -15.29 24.73 12.44
CA VAL A 166 -16.50 25.30 11.79
C VAL A 166 -16.77 26.75 12.23
N LYS A 167 -16.40 27.12 13.45
CA LYS A 167 -16.54 28.52 13.92
C LYS A 167 -15.79 29.52 13.04
N ASN A 168 -14.70 29.07 12.43
CA ASN A 168 -13.85 29.88 11.55
C ASN A 168 -14.31 29.87 10.08
N PHE A 169 -15.26 29.05 9.71
CA PHE A 169 -15.76 28.97 8.33
C PHE A 169 -16.60 30.20 7.97
N PRO A 170 -16.65 30.57 6.69
CA PRO A 170 -17.59 31.56 6.18
C PRO A 170 -19.03 31.14 6.47
N ASP A 171 -19.92 32.12 6.74
CA ASP A 171 -21.29 31.85 7.16
C ASP A 171 -22.08 30.95 6.20
N TYR A 172 -21.81 31.06 4.89
CA TYR A 172 -22.49 30.24 3.88
C TYR A 172 -22.09 28.74 3.91
N LEU A 173 -21.01 28.38 4.62
CA LEU A 173 -20.56 26.98 4.79
C LEU A 173 -20.91 26.40 6.15
N LYS A 174 -21.22 27.25 7.13
CA LYS A 174 -21.46 26.80 8.51
C LYS A 174 -22.60 25.79 8.61
N ASP A 175 -23.68 26.01 7.87
CA ASP A 175 -24.84 25.11 7.92
C ASP A 175 -24.49 23.71 7.41
N SER A 176 -23.80 23.60 6.26
CA SER A 176 -23.38 22.31 5.72
C SER A 176 -22.36 21.60 6.62
N ALA A 177 -21.39 22.35 7.15
CA ALA A 177 -20.39 21.80 8.06
C ALA A 177 -21.01 21.39 9.42
N ALA A 178 -21.96 22.18 9.94
CA ALA A 178 -22.70 21.82 11.15
C ALA A 178 -23.54 20.54 10.97
N SER A 179 -24.16 20.35 9.79
CA SER A 179 -24.84 19.09 9.46
C SER A 179 -23.91 17.89 9.50
N VAL A 180 -22.67 18.01 8.98
CA VAL A 180 -21.66 16.94 9.04
C VAL A 180 -21.35 16.59 10.50
N ILE A 181 -21.10 17.61 11.34
CA ILE A 181 -20.77 17.40 12.76
C ILE A 181 -21.94 16.76 13.50
N SER A 182 -23.16 17.28 13.36
CA SER A 182 -24.35 16.75 14.03
C SER A 182 -24.58 15.27 13.71
N LEU A 183 -24.37 14.86 12.43
CA LEU A 183 -24.47 13.45 12.05
C LEU A 183 -23.37 12.60 12.67
N LEU A 184 -22.14 13.11 12.75
CA LEU A 184 -21.02 12.40 13.40
C LEU A 184 -21.22 12.26 14.90
N GLU A 185 -21.71 13.31 15.58
CA GLU A 185 -22.03 13.30 17.01
C GLU A 185 -23.14 12.31 17.34
N ASP A 186 -24.22 12.32 16.55
CA ASP A 186 -25.33 11.37 16.73
C ASP A 186 -24.84 9.92 16.64
N VAL A 187 -23.97 9.62 15.65
CA VAL A 187 -23.39 8.29 15.48
C VAL A 187 -22.41 7.97 16.61
N TYR A 188 -21.57 8.92 17.02
CA TYR A 188 -20.64 8.75 18.13
C TYR A 188 -21.39 8.37 19.43
N LEU A 189 -22.45 9.12 19.78
CA LEU A 189 -23.23 8.85 20.99
C LEU A 189 -23.91 7.48 20.95
N GLU A 190 -24.38 7.02 19.78
CA GLU A 190 -24.97 5.68 19.66
C GLU A 190 -23.92 4.58 19.83
N LEU A 191 -22.70 4.78 19.33
CA LEU A 191 -21.66 3.76 19.30
C LEU A 191 -20.70 3.83 20.49
N HIS A 192 -20.86 4.81 21.39
CA HIS A 192 -19.92 5.03 22.49
C HIS A 192 -19.86 3.84 23.46
N ASP A 193 -21.00 3.39 23.99
CA ASP A 193 -21.05 2.34 25.02
C ASP A 193 -21.22 0.93 24.43
N SER A 194 -21.77 0.81 23.22
CA SER A 194 -21.99 -0.47 22.53
C SER A 194 -22.19 -0.24 21.03
N THR A 195 -21.79 -1.21 20.21
CA THR A 195 -22.07 -1.14 18.77
C THR A 195 -22.98 -2.29 18.33
N PRO A 196 -23.95 -2.04 17.43
CA PRO A 196 -24.75 -3.11 16.84
C PRO A 196 -23.89 -4.15 16.12
N LYS A 197 -22.78 -3.73 15.49
CA LYS A 197 -21.82 -4.63 14.84
C LYS A 197 -21.08 -5.52 15.84
N GLU A 198 -20.79 -5.06 17.06
CA GLU A 198 -20.17 -5.91 18.11
C GLU A 198 -21.07 -7.10 18.44
N ALA A 199 -22.34 -6.87 18.68
CA ALA A 199 -23.29 -7.94 18.99
C ALA A 199 -23.40 -8.97 17.83
N ALA A 200 -23.43 -8.50 16.59
CA ALA A 200 -23.43 -9.36 15.41
C ALA A 200 -22.10 -10.12 15.27
N PHE A 201 -20.97 -9.47 15.52
CA PHE A 201 -19.64 -10.05 15.48
C PHE A 201 -19.48 -11.19 16.50
N LEU A 202 -19.84 -10.95 17.75
CA LEU A 202 -19.79 -11.95 18.82
C LEU A 202 -20.65 -13.17 18.46
N LYS A 203 -21.87 -12.95 17.95
CA LYS A 203 -22.76 -14.03 17.52
C LYS A 203 -22.16 -14.90 16.41
N VAL A 204 -21.49 -14.30 15.43
CA VAL A 204 -20.83 -15.05 14.35
C VAL A 204 -19.63 -15.80 14.90
N LEU A 205 -18.84 -15.20 15.81
CA LEU A 205 -17.71 -15.86 16.45
C LEU A 205 -18.11 -17.09 17.27
N GLU A 206 -19.17 -16.97 18.07
CA GLU A 206 -19.67 -18.09 18.92
C GLU A 206 -20.16 -19.29 18.08
N ALA A 207 -20.63 -19.04 16.86
CA ALA A 207 -21.09 -20.08 15.96
C ALA A 207 -19.94 -20.88 15.31
N GLN A 208 -18.71 -20.40 15.36
CA GLN A 208 -17.54 -20.98 14.68
C GLN A 208 -16.69 -21.82 15.64
N GLN A 209 -16.29 -23.01 15.19
CA GLN A 209 -15.42 -23.94 15.95
C GLN A 209 -14.01 -24.08 15.38
N SER A 210 -13.78 -23.54 14.20
CA SER A 210 -12.54 -23.67 13.45
C SER A 210 -11.70 -22.38 13.51
N LYS A 211 -10.51 -22.38 12.89
CA LYS A 211 -9.67 -21.19 12.79
C LYS A 211 -10.36 -20.09 11.97
N ILE A 212 -10.45 -18.90 12.54
CA ILE A 212 -11.16 -17.75 11.95
C ILE A 212 -10.14 -16.66 11.59
N ALA A 213 -10.33 -16.04 10.41
CA ALA A 213 -9.70 -14.77 10.12
C ALA A 213 -10.70 -13.63 10.28
N VAL A 214 -10.29 -12.53 10.93
CA VAL A 214 -11.06 -11.31 11.04
C VAL A 214 -10.37 -10.22 10.26
N VAL A 215 -11.03 -9.70 9.22
CA VAL A 215 -10.50 -8.65 8.36
C VAL A 215 -10.99 -7.29 8.85
N VAL A 216 -10.03 -6.43 9.21
CA VAL A 216 -10.25 -5.10 9.79
C VAL A 216 -9.62 -4.01 8.93
N PRO A 217 -10.11 -2.74 9.03
CA PRO A 217 -9.58 -1.65 8.20
C PRO A 217 -8.19 -1.16 8.64
N LYS A 218 -7.88 -1.25 9.94
CA LYS A 218 -6.65 -0.70 10.53
C LYS A 218 -6.03 -1.65 11.53
N ALA A 219 -4.70 -1.60 11.66
CA ALA A 219 -3.95 -2.52 12.50
C ALA A 219 -4.33 -2.42 13.99
N TYR A 220 -4.56 -1.22 14.53
CA TYR A 220 -4.92 -1.03 15.94
C TYR A 220 -6.26 -1.66 16.33
N PHE A 221 -7.16 -1.93 15.36
CA PHE A 221 -8.40 -2.66 15.61
C PHE A 221 -8.14 -4.03 16.26
N SER A 222 -7.02 -4.68 15.93
CA SER A 222 -6.67 -5.97 16.52
C SER A 222 -6.51 -5.88 18.05
N ILE A 223 -5.91 -4.79 18.53
CA ILE A 223 -5.69 -4.53 19.96
C ILE A 223 -7.04 -4.30 20.66
N VAL A 224 -7.90 -3.48 20.06
CA VAL A 224 -9.19 -3.12 20.64
C VAL A 224 -10.13 -4.32 20.66
N ILE A 225 -10.20 -5.09 19.56
CA ILE A 225 -11.00 -6.31 19.47
C ILE A 225 -10.51 -7.36 20.48
N ASP A 226 -9.19 -7.60 20.58
CA ASP A 226 -8.64 -8.54 21.57
C ASP A 226 -9.09 -8.15 22.98
N LYS A 227 -9.06 -6.87 23.31
CA LYS A 227 -9.51 -6.38 24.62
C LYS A 227 -11.02 -6.54 24.81
N SER A 228 -11.84 -6.19 23.80
CA SER A 228 -13.30 -6.38 23.84
C SER A 228 -13.67 -7.85 24.06
N LEU A 229 -13.06 -8.77 23.31
CA LEU A 229 -13.32 -10.21 23.44
C LEU A 229 -12.95 -10.75 24.83
N ARG A 230 -11.86 -10.27 25.43
CA ARG A 230 -11.50 -10.63 26.81
C ARG A 230 -12.52 -10.13 27.83
N LEU A 231 -13.10 -8.96 27.63
CA LEU A 231 -14.18 -8.44 28.50
C LEU A 231 -15.43 -9.32 28.42
N HIS A 232 -15.69 -9.93 27.26
CA HIS A 232 -16.78 -10.90 27.07
C HIS A 232 -16.43 -12.34 27.51
N ASN A 233 -15.26 -12.57 28.14
CA ASN A 233 -14.77 -13.89 28.59
C ASN A 233 -14.59 -14.89 27.41
N LEU A 234 -14.42 -14.44 26.21
CA LEU A 234 -14.10 -15.27 25.05
C LEU A 234 -12.58 -15.50 24.99
N ASN A 235 -12.19 -16.76 25.00
CA ASN A 235 -10.77 -17.15 25.02
C ASN A 235 -10.22 -17.20 23.57
N ILE A 236 -9.40 -16.22 23.20
CA ILE A 236 -8.98 -15.95 21.82
C ILE A 236 -7.72 -16.72 21.42
N GLU A 237 -6.96 -17.23 22.40
CA GLU A 237 -5.52 -17.51 22.23
C GLU A 237 -5.12 -18.54 21.18
N THR A 238 -6.04 -19.25 20.52
CA THR A 238 -5.66 -20.30 19.57
C THR A 238 -6.31 -20.30 18.19
N ASN A 239 -7.45 -19.60 18.00
CA ASN A 239 -8.24 -19.79 16.78
C ASN A 239 -8.61 -18.52 16.01
N ILE A 240 -8.31 -17.32 16.49
CA ILE A 240 -8.71 -16.07 15.83
C ILE A 240 -7.47 -15.31 15.37
N CYS A 241 -7.39 -15.03 14.06
CA CYS A 241 -6.35 -14.20 13.46
C CYS A 241 -6.96 -12.87 13.00
N ILE A 242 -6.63 -11.76 13.65
CA ILE A 242 -7.12 -10.43 13.27
C ILE A 242 -6.07 -9.73 12.44
N MET A 243 -6.42 -9.30 11.23
CA MET A 243 -5.50 -8.71 10.27
C MET A 243 -6.19 -7.73 9.33
N THR A 244 -5.41 -6.81 8.75
CA THR A 244 -5.93 -5.91 7.72
C THR A 244 -6.07 -6.63 6.38
N ALA A 245 -6.92 -6.09 5.49
CA ALA A 245 -7.10 -6.62 4.13
C ALA A 245 -5.78 -6.70 3.34
N ASN A 246 -4.83 -5.81 3.62
CA ASN A 246 -3.53 -5.77 2.96
C ASN A 246 -2.52 -6.79 3.53
N ARG A 247 -2.74 -7.25 4.77
CA ARG A 247 -1.91 -8.28 5.43
C ARG A 247 -2.55 -9.67 5.41
N PHE A 248 -3.68 -9.82 4.75
CA PHE A 248 -4.40 -11.08 4.70
C PHE A 248 -3.53 -12.21 4.10
N ASP A 249 -3.44 -13.33 4.82
CA ASP A 249 -2.66 -14.48 4.37
C ASP A 249 -3.50 -15.38 3.46
N ASN A 250 -3.33 -15.21 2.16
CA ASN A 250 -4.00 -16.01 1.13
C ASN A 250 -3.45 -17.43 1.00
N THR A 251 -2.35 -17.77 1.68
CA THR A 251 -1.75 -19.11 1.62
C THR A 251 -2.39 -20.06 2.63
N GLN A 252 -3.03 -19.50 3.67
CA GLN A 252 -3.66 -20.24 4.73
C GLN A 252 -5.15 -20.44 4.47
N LEU A 253 -5.67 -21.61 4.85
CA LEU A 253 -7.10 -21.89 4.86
C LEU A 253 -7.69 -21.61 6.25
N TYR A 254 -8.83 -20.95 6.24
CA TYR A 254 -9.61 -20.63 7.43
C TYR A 254 -10.97 -21.33 7.37
N GLY A 255 -11.52 -21.70 8.51
CA GLY A 255 -12.87 -22.25 8.58
C GLY A 255 -13.92 -21.19 8.28
N ALA A 256 -13.68 -19.94 8.70
CA ALA A 256 -14.51 -18.79 8.36
C ALA A 256 -13.66 -17.53 8.25
N VAL A 257 -14.11 -16.57 7.45
CA VAL A 257 -13.57 -15.21 7.38
C VAL A 257 -14.68 -14.23 7.78
N ILE A 258 -14.42 -13.38 8.75
CA ILE A 258 -15.33 -12.32 9.17
C ILE A 258 -14.76 -10.98 8.71
N VAL A 259 -15.58 -10.18 8.04
CA VAL A 259 -15.19 -8.86 7.54
C VAL A 259 -16.07 -7.81 8.22
N VAL A 260 -15.47 -6.84 8.88
CA VAL A 260 -16.20 -5.87 9.72
C VAL A 260 -16.85 -4.72 8.94
N GLY A 261 -16.89 -4.81 7.63
CA GLY A 261 -17.49 -3.81 6.74
C GLY A 261 -17.30 -4.20 5.28
N ASN A 262 -17.59 -3.31 4.36
CA ASN A 262 -17.23 -3.50 2.94
C ASN A 262 -15.75 -3.12 2.72
N ILE A 263 -14.85 -4.00 3.17
CA ILE A 263 -13.41 -3.80 3.19
C ILE A 263 -12.77 -4.68 2.12
N SER A 264 -11.92 -4.08 1.31
CA SER A 264 -11.06 -4.76 0.34
C SER A 264 -9.65 -4.19 0.40
N GLY A 265 -8.68 -4.94 -0.10
CA GLY A 265 -7.28 -4.52 -0.16
C GLY A 265 -6.48 -5.37 -1.14
N LYS A 266 -5.17 -5.15 -1.18
CA LYS A 266 -4.28 -5.85 -2.12
C LYS A 266 -4.34 -7.38 -2.01
N ARG A 267 -4.49 -7.90 -0.79
CA ARG A 267 -4.45 -9.34 -0.51
C ARG A 267 -5.82 -9.93 -0.17
N PHE A 268 -6.82 -9.11 0.05
CA PHE A 268 -8.16 -9.56 0.40
C PHE A 268 -9.24 -8.81 -0.35
N ASP A 269 -10.15 -9.58 -0.89
CA ASP A 269 -11.42 -9.14 -1.44
C ASP A 269 -12.44 -10.28 -1.20
N ALA A 270 -13.60 -9.96 -0.67
CA ALA A 270 -14.58 -10.98 -0.27
C ALA A 270 -15.05 -11.83 -1.47
N LEU A 271 -15.22 -11.22 -2.65
CA LEU A 271 -15.65 -11.91 -3.87
C LEU A 271 -14.55 -12.82 -4.44
N ARG A 272 -13.28 -12.50 -4.20
CA ARG A 272 -12.11 -13.20 -4.75
C ARG A 272 -11.40 -14.11 -3.74
N CYS A 273 -11.77 -14.06 -2.46
CA CYS A 273 -11.14 -14.83 -1.40
C CYS A 273 -11.24 -16.34 -1.72
N ARG A 274 -10.10 -17.03 -1.63
CA ARG A 274 -9.94 -18.47 -1.84
C ARG A 274 -9.44 -19.21 -0.59
N SER A 275 -9.43 -18.52 0.53
CA SER A 275 -8.88 -19.02 1.79
C SER A 275 -9.97 -19.53 2.75
N SER A 276 -11.24 -19.39 2.38
CA SER A 276 -12.39 -19.92 3.13
C SER A 276 -13.59 -20.11 2.22
N GLN A 277 -14.41 -21.10 2.54
CA GLN A 277 -15.74 -21.28 1.93
C GLN A 277 -16.78 -20.36 2.58
N ASP A 278 -16.65 -20.07 3.88
CA ASP A 278 -17.59 -19.27 4.66
C ASP A 278 -17.03 -17.85 4.90
N ILE A 279 -17.65 -16.85 4.28
CA ILE A 279 -17.28 -15.45 4.43
C ILE A 279 -18.48 -14.68 4.98
N ASN A 280 -18.29 -14.07 6.14
CA ASN A 280 -19.31 -13.33 6.86
C ASN A 280 -19.01 -11.84 6.83
N LEU A 281 -19.81 -11.06 6.08
CA LEU A 281 -19.72 -9.62 6.01
C LEU A 281 -20.69 -8.99 7.02
N LEU A 282 -20.18 -8.13 7.90
CA LEU A 282 -20.99 -7.35 8.84
C LEU A 282 -21.19 -5.94 8.27
N LEU A 283 -22.33 -5.67 7.71
CA LEU A 283 -22.61 -4.46 6.93
C LEU A 283 -23.71 -3.62 7.58
N TYR A 284 -23.56 -2.30 7.59
CA TYR A 284 -24.70 -1.42 7.72
C TYR A 284 -25.48 -1.33 6.41
N GLU A 285 -26.67 -0.73 6.43
CA GLU A 285 -27.52 -0.66 5.25
C GLU A 285 -26.86 0.03 4.06
N CYS A 286 -26.14 1.13 4.27
CA CYS A 286 -25.42 1.85 3.24
C CYS A 286 -24.30 1.00 2.57
N GLU A 287 -23.61 0.17 3.37
CA GLU A 287 -22.59 -0.74 2.85
C GLU A 287 -23.21 -1.89 2.06
N LYS A 288 -24.41 -2.39 2.46
CA LYS A 288 -25.14 -3.44 1.77
C LYS A 288 -25.44 -3.09 0.31
N TYR A 289 -25.87 -1.87 0.05
CA TYR A 289 -26.22 -1.45 -1.32
C TYR A 289 -24.99 -1.43 -2.23
N ARG A 290 -23.88 -0.92 -1.71
CA ARG A 290 -22.59 -0.94 -2.41
C ARG A 290 -22.10 -2.36 -2.68
N TYR A 291 -22.19 -3.23 -1.68
CA TYR A 291 -21.83 -4.63 -1.84
C TYR A 291 -22.71 -5.33 -2.89
N LYS A 292 -24.03 -5.13 -2.87
CA LYS A 292 -24.93 -5.67 -3.89
C LYS A 292 -24.56 -5.21 -5.30
N LYS A 293 -24.22 -3.93 -5.49
CA LYS A 293 -23.75 -3.40 -6.77
C LYS A 293 -22.46 -4.10 -7.23
N GLN A 294 -21.49 -4.31 -6.33
CA GLN A 294 -20.27 -5.04 -6.65
C GLN A 294 -20.54 -6.48 -7.07
N VAL A 295 -21.42 -7.20 -6.35
CA VAL A 295 -21.84 -8.56 -6.69
C VAL A 295 -22.52 -8.60 -8.06
N ARG A 296 -23.43 -7.65 -8.34
CA ARG A 296 -24.11 -7.54 -9.64
C ARG A 296 -23.12 -7.31 -10.78
N ASN A 297 -22.18 -6.38 -10.61
CA ASN A 297 -21.14 -6.11 -11.60
C ASN A 297 -20.24 -7.32 -11.86
N ALA A 298 -19.85 -8.04 -10.80
CA ALA A 298 -19.04 -9.26 -10.92
C ALA A 298 -19.79 -10.35 -11.68
N LYS A 299 -21.07 -10.60 -11.36
CA LYS A 299 -21.92 -11.56 -12.08
C LYS A 299 -22.13 -11.17 -13.55
N ALA A 300 -22.38 -9.90 -13.84
CA ALA A 300 -22.52 -9.42 -15.21
C ALA A 300 -21.23 -9.61 -16.03
N ALA A 301 -20.07 -9.34 -15.44
CA ALA A 301 -18.78 -9.57 -16.06
C ALA A 301 -18.53 -11.07 -16.31
N GLU A 302 -18.86 -11.94 -15.35
CA GLU A 302 -18.75 -13.39 -15.48
C GLU A 302 -19.64 -13.93 -16.60
N HIS A 303 -20.90 -13.47 -16.66
CA HIS A 303 -21.84 -13.86 -17.72
C HIS A 303 -21.33 -13.43 -19.12
N LEU A 304 -20.85 -12.19 -19.27
CA LEU A 304 -20.24 -11.71 -20.51
C LEU A 304 -19.07 -12.58 -20.97
N LEU A 305 -18.21 -12.99 -20.05
CA LEU A 305 -17.03 -13.82 -20.32
C LEU A 305 -17.41 -15.24 -20.68
N ASN A 306 -18.38 -15.84 -19.98
CA ASN A 306 -18.90 -17.16 -20.32
C ASN A 306 -19.50 -17.17 -21.72
N LYS A 307 -20.29 -16.16 -22.08
CA LYS A 307 -20.88 -16.01 -23.41
C LYS A 307 -19.83 -15.86 -24.52
N ARG A 308 -18.72 -15.14 -24.27
CA ARG A 308 -17.63 -14.96 -25.26
C ARG A 308 -16.66 -16.14 -25.33
N SER A 309 -16.48 -16.89 -24.25
CA SER A 309 -15.56 -18.04 -24.17
C SER A 309 -16.16 -19.35 -24.67
N THR A 310 -17.34 -19.35 -25.30
CA THR A 310 -18.07 -20.55 -25.79
C THR A 310 -18.50 -21.53 -24.69
N ILE A 311 -18.54 -21.10 -23.43
CA ILE A 311 -19.18 -21.85 -22.37
C ILE A 311 -20.69 -21.65 -22.54
N LEU A 312 -21.40 -22.72 -22.86
CA LEU A 312 -22.85 -22.71 -23.00
C LEU A 312 -23.46 -22.59 -21.59
N THR A 313 -23.87 -21.39 -21.22
CA THR A 313 -24.76 -21.16 -20.09
C THR A 313 -26.16 -20.92 -20.67
N ASP A 314 -27.09 -21.78 -20.33
CA ASP A 314 -28.49 -21.70 -20.79
C ASP A 314 -29.28 -20.63 -19.99
N ASP A 315 -28.68 -20.01 -18.98
CA ASP A 315 -29.35 -19.09 -18.09
C ASP A 315 -29.28 -17.65 -18.63
N GLU A 316 -30.43 -17.03 -18.81
CA GLU A 316 -30.54 -15.58 -19.00
C GLU A 316 -30.07 -14.90 -17.69
N TYR A 317 -29.13 -13.97 -17.81
CA TYR A 317 -28.70 -13.17 -16.65
C TYR A 317 -29.84 -12.20 -16.26
N GLU A 318 -30.49 -12.49 -15.12
CA GLU A 318 -31.45 -11.58 -14.51
C GLU A 318 -30.73 -10.71 -13.48
N GLU A 319 -30.88 -9.39 -13.60
CA GLU A 319 -30.33 -8.45 -12.61
C GLU A 319 -31.16 -8.48 -11.32
N ASP A 320 -30.52 -8.79 -10.21
CA ASP A 320 -31.13 -8.68 -8.89
C ASP A 320 -31.39 -7.18 -8.55
N PRO A 321 -32.60 -6.78 -8.17
CA PRO A 321 -32.89 -5.38 -7.85
C PRO A 321 -32.09 -4.93 -6.63
N LEU A 322 -31.47 -3.75 -6.69
CA LEU A 322 -30.68 -3.19 -5.58
C LEU A 322 -31.56 -2.84 -4.39
N GLY A 323 -32.83 -2.47 -4.63
CA GLY A 323 -33.78 -2.06 -3.59
C GLY A 323 -33.69 -0.58 -3.21
N ILE A 324 -32.88 0.20 -3.94
CA ILE A 324 -32.78 1.67 -3.90
C ILE A 324 -32.66 2.19 -5.32
N ASP A 325 -32.80 3.50 -5.49
CA ASP A 325 -32.56 4.16 -6.76
C ASP A 325 -31.08 4.06 -7.14
N GLU A 326 -30.79 3.57 -8.34
CA GLU A 326 -29.44 3.45 -8.84
C GLU A 326 -28.77 4.81 -9.07
N GLU A 327 -29.55 5.83 -9.48
CA GLU A 327 -29.04 7.19 -9.65
C GLU A 327 -28.52 7.76 -8.31
N ASP A 328 -29.23 7.49 -7.21
CA ASP A 328 -28.79 7.88 -5.86
C ASP A 328 -27.50 7.18 -5.43
N LEU A 329 -27.36 5.90 -5.76
CA LEU A 329 -26.13 5.15 -5.43
C LEU A 329 -24.95 5.64 -6.27
N ASP A 330 -25.16 5.89 -7.57
CA ASP A 330 -24.13 6.43 -8.45
C ASP A 330 -23.73 7.85 -8.05
N GLU A 331 -24.69 8.69 -7.60
CA GLU A 331 -24.36 10.01 -7.03
C GLU A 331 -23.44 9.90 -5.82
N VAL A 332 -23.74 9.00 -4.89
CA VAL A 332 -22.89 8.79 -3.69
C VAL A 332 -21.52 8.22 -4.06
N ASP A 333 -21.41 7.28 -4.98
CA ASP A 333 -20.16 6.71 -5.44
C ASP A 333 -19.28 7.75 -6.16
N ASN A 334 -19.89 8.64 -6.95
CA ASN A 334 -19.18 9.75 -7.58
C ASN A 334 -18.66 10.75 -6.55
N ILE A 335 -19.48 11.10 -5.55
CA ILE A 335 -19.06 11.94 -4.42
C ILE A 335 -17.88 11.31 -3.70
N ASP A 336 -17.91 10.01 -3.41
CA ASP A 336 -16.82 9.30 -2.75
C ASP A 336 -15.53 9.36 -3.57
N THR A 337 -15.61 9.11 -4.86
CA THR A 337 -14.47 9.17 -5.78
C THR A 337 -13.82 10.57 -5.76
N GLU A 338 -14.64 11.61 -5.81
CA GLU A 338 -14.16 12.98 -5.77
C GLU A 338 -13.57 13.37 -4.40
N ILE A 339 -14.17 12.91 -3.29
CA ILE A 339 -13.66 13.16 -1.95
C ILE A 339 -12.34 12.42 -1.75
N MET A 340 -12.24 11.16 -2.18
CA MET A 340 -11.00 10.40 -2.08
C MET A 340 -9.86 11.02 -2.89
N GLY A 341 -10.16 11.48 -4.12
CA GLY A 341 -9.19 12.25 -4.91
C GLY A 341 -8.75 13.55 -4.23
N TYR A 342 -9.68 14.24 -3.56
CA TYR A 342 -9.37 15.44 -2.79
C TYR A 342 -8.48 15.13 -1.58
N ILE A 343 -8.85 14.12 -0.78
CA ILE A 343 -8.06 13.66 0.38
C ILE A 343 -6.63 13.30 -0.03
N SER A 344 -6.47 12.59 -1.16
CA SER A 344 -5.17 12.21 -1.68
C SER A 344 -4.29 13.40 -2.11
N SER A 345 -4.91 14.51 -2.56
CA SER A 345 -4.21 15.72 -3.00
C SER A 345 -3.95 16.74 -1.88
N ALA A 346 -4.70 16.67 -0.78
CA ALA A 346 -4.61 17.63 0.33
C ALA A 346 -3.18 17.73 0.93
N PRO A 347 -2.47 16.62 1.19
CA PRO A 347 -1.10 16.69 1.72
C PRO A 347 -0.12 17.42 0.81
N ILE A 348 -0.26 17.25 -0.52
CA ILE A 348 0.61 17.92 -1.50
C ILE A 348 0.37 19.43 -1.47
N LYS A 349 -0.90 19.84 -1.36
CA LYS A 349 -1.28 21.26 -1.26
C LYS A 349 -0.76 21.88 0.03
N ALA A 350 -0.95 21.22 1.18
CA ALA A 350 -0.49 21.69 2.48
C ALA A 350 1.03 21.93 2.49
N ILE A 351 1.81 20.97 1.98
CA ILE A 351 3.26 21.11 1.85
C ILE A 351 3.65 22.24 0.91
N ARG A 352 2.99 22.40 -0.24
CA ARG A 352 3.27 23.51 -1.14
C ARG A 352 2.99 24.88 -0.49
N ASN A 353 1.88 25.00 0.21
CA ASN A 353 1.49 26.22 0.90
C ASN A 353 2.50 26.59 2.00
N SER A 354 2.94 25.62 2.80
CA SER A 354 3.94 25.87 3.87
C SER A 354 5.30 26.31 3.35
N PHE A 355 5.62 26.04 2.07
CA PHE A 355 6.89 26.41 1.44
C PHE A 355 6.80 27.53 0.40
N SER A 356 5.60 28.06 0.09
CA SER A 356 5.41 29.11 -0.92
C SER A 356 6.09 30.46 -0.60
N GLY A 357 6.64 30.64 0.60
CA GLY A 357 7.34 31.86 1.03
C GLY A 357 8.87 31.86 0.85
N ASN A 358 9.47 30.82 0.24
CA ASN A 358 10.93 30.70 0.15
C ASN A 358 11.39 30.54 -1.31
N ASP A 359 11.66 31.65 -1.97
CA ASP A 359 12.29 31.71 -3.30
C ASP A 359 13.63 30.95 -3.29
N GLY A 360 13.75 29.88 -4.10
CA GLY A 360 15.01 29.23 -4.41
C GLY A 360 15.21 27.79 -3.93
N LYS A 361 14.18 27.09 -3.40
CA LYS A 361 14.30 25.65 -3.09
C LYS A 361 14.12 24.80 -4.35
N SER A 362 15.01 23.82 -4.51
CA SER A 362 14.89 22.82 -5.59
C SER A 362 13.64 21.98 -5.35
N MET A 363 12.81 21.82 -6.39
CA MET A 363 11.65 20.94 -6.41
C MET A 363 12.05 19.56 -6.92
N ALA A 364 11.40 18.52 -6.45
CA ALA A 364 11.56 17.15 -6.91
C ALA A 364 10.24 16.59 -7.42
N ASP A 365 10.31 15.83 -8.53
CA ASP A 365 9.16 15.11 -9.07
C ASP A 365 8.86 13.90 -8.18
N ILE A 366 7.61 13.77 -7.75
CA ILE A 366 7.12 12.66 -6.96
C ILE A 366 6.21 11.75 -7.79
N VAL A 367 6.27 10.46 -7.51
CA VAL A 367 5.45 9.43 -8.18
C VAL A 367 4.43 8.80 -7.24
N ALA A 368 4.62 8.93 -5.93
CA ALA A 368 3.69 8.41 -4.95
C ALA A 368 3.68 9.25 -3.67
N VAL A 369 2.51 9.28 -3.03
CA VAL A 369 2.29 9.82 -1.69
C VAL A 369 1.76 8.68 -0.83
N ALA A 370 2.47 8.33 0.23
CA ALA A 370 2.01 7.37 1.21
C ALA A 370 1.60 8.09 2.50
N LYS A 371 0.44 7.72 3.02
CA LYS A 371 0.00 8.03 4.38
C LYS A 371 0.18 6.78 5.21
N PHE A 372 0.74 6.94 6.39
CA PHE A 372 0.99 5.85 7.31
C PHE A 372 -0.14 5.70 8.34
N ASP A 373 -0.12 4.60 9.05
CA ASP A 373 -1.01 4.33 10.19
C ASP A 373 -0.78 5.28 11.40
N SER A 374 0.30 6.05 11.34
CA SER A 374 0.55 7.25 12.12
C SER A 374 0.14 8.52 11.35
N ASP A 375 0.20 9.70 11.98
CA ASP A 375 -0.12 10.97 11.30
C ASP A 375 0.98 11.44 10.31
N GLU A 376 1.90 10.55 9.96
CA GLU A 376 3.01 10.84 9.06
C GLU A 376 2.65 10.54 7.61
N ILE A 377 3.31 11.28 6.71
CA ILE A 377 3.19 11.15 5.25
C ILE A 377 4.58 11.11 4.64
N ALA A 378 4.76 10.37 3.56
CA ALA A 378 5.99 10.43 2.77
C ALA A 378 5.68 10.66 1.29
N PHE A 379 6.50 11.49 0.67
CA PHE A 379 6.48 11.76 -0.76
C PHE A 379 7.65 11.02 -1.42
N PHE A 380 7.35 10.12 -2.35
CA PHE A 380 8.38 9.28 -2.97
C PHE A 380 8.73 9.75 -4.36
N THR A 381 10.03 9.90 -4.61
CA THR A 381 10.57 10.19 -5.93
C THR A 381 10.67 8.92 -6.78
N LYS A 382 10.73 9.08 -8.12
CA LYS A 382 10.71 7.97 -9.08
C LYS A 382 11.81 6.93 -8.86
N ASN A 383 13.00 7.35 -8.49
CA ASN A 383 14.17 6.47 -8.37
C ASN A 383 14.39 5.94 -6.94
N TYR A 384 13.59 6.40 -6.00
CA TYR A 384 13.71 5.97 -4.61
C TYR A 384 13.41 4.49 -4.46
N LYS A 385 14.27 3.81 -3.71
CA LYS A 385 14.08 2.43 -3.27
C LYS A 385 13.80 2.43 -1.78
N ALA A 386 12.54 2.19 -1.44
CA ALA A 386 12.14 2.01 -0.05
C ALA A 386 12.64 0.68 0.49
N TYR A 387 13.00 0.67 1.75
CA TYR A 387 13.28 -0.55 2.50
C TYR A 387 11.99 -1.10 3.09
N VAL A 388 11.46 -2.16 2.50
CA VAL A 388 10.20 -2.79 2.90
C VAL A 388 10.49 -4.06 3.69
N LEU A 389 9.86 -4.18 4.86
CA LEU A 389 9.93 -5.36 5.71
C LEU A 389 9.17 -6.52 5.05
N ASP A 390 9.84 -7.64 4.85
CA ASP A 390 9.24 -8.89 4.39
C ASP A 390 9.15 -9.87 5.56
N GLU A 391 7.95 -10.00 6.11
CA GLU A 391 7.67 -10.88 7.25
C GLU A 391 7.83 -12.37 6.90
N THR A 392 7.75 -12.74 5.61
CA THR A 392 7.86 -14.13 5.17
C THR A 392 9.30 -14.63 5.23
N ASP A 393 10.23 -13.76 4.80
CA ASP A 393 11.66 -14.07 4.75
C ASP A 393 12.42 -13.52 5.98
N ASN A 394 11.74 -12.88 6.92
CA ASN A 394 12.33 -12.15 8.07
C ASN A 394 13.47 -11.23 7.60
N SER A 395 13.23 -10.47 6.54
CA SER A 395 14.24 -9.64 5.90
C SER A 395 13.67 -8.30 5.45
N VAL A 396 14.54 -7.37 5.12
CA VAL A 396 14.15 -6.11 4.46
C VAL A 396 14.55 -6.19 3.00
N LYS A 397 13.61 -5.82 2.12
CA LYS A 397 13.80 -5.78 0.65
C LYS A 397 13.81 -4.33 0.14
N GLU A 398 14.61 -4.08 -0.88
CA GLU A 398 14.57 -2.81 -1.62
C GLU A 398 13.45 -2.86 -2.66
N VAL A 399 12.45 -1.99 -2.52
CA VAL A 399 11.29 -1.88 -3.41
C VAL A 399 11.26 -0.48 -4.03
N VAL A 400 11.11 -0.37 -5.35
CA VAL A 400 10.97 0.93 -6.00
C VAL A 400 9.65 1.59 -5.64
N ALA A 401 9.63 2.92 -5.57
CA ALA A 401 8.46 3.68 -5.14
C ALA A 401 7.18 3.33 -5.92
N SER A 402 7.29 3.01 -7.21
CA SER A 402 6.15 2.59 -8.05
C SER A 402 5.55 1.23 -7.69
N ASP A 403 6.28 0.39 -6.98
CA ASP A 403 5.88 -0.98 -6.64
C ASP A 403 5.40 -1.10 -5.18
N LEU A 404 5.47 0.01 -4.43
CA LEU A 404 4.93 0.09 -3.08
C LEU A 404 3.41 -0.12 -3.07
N SER A 405 2.92 -0.62 -1.95
CA SER A 405 1.51 -0.95 -1.80
C SER A 405 1.03 -0.69 -0.38
N GLU A 406 -0.26 -0.50 -0.23
CA GLU A 406 -0.90 -0.44 1.08
C GLU A 406 -0.58 -1.71 1.88
N GLY A 407 -0.31 -1.53 3.17
CA GLY A 407 0.11 -2.59 4.06
C GLY A 407 1.62 -2.88 4.07
N ASP A 408 2.41 -2.32 3.14
CA ASP A 408 3.86 -2.44 3.20
C ASP A 408 4.39 -1.69 4.43
N VAL A 409 5.31 -2.32 5.16
CA VAL A 409 5.98 -1.70 6.31
C VAL A 409 7.33 -1.16 5.83
N ILE A 410 7.47 0.15 5.83
CA ILE A 410 8.70 0.81 5.38
C ILE A 410 9.60 1.08 6.56
N VAL A 411 10.89 0.80 6.40
CA VAL A 411 11.95 1.11 7.35
C VAL A 411 12.63 2.40 6.93
N PHE A 412 12.43 3.48 7.70
CA PHE A 412 13.08 4.75 7.48
C PHE A 412 14.25 4.96 8.43
N THR A 413 15.19 5.82 8.03
CA THR A 413 16.16 6.40 8.95
C THR A 413 15.49 7.49 9.78
N ARG A 414 15.84 7.61 11.06
CA ARG A 414 15.36 8.72 11.89
C ARG A 414 15.79 10.07 11.31
N SER A 415 14.97 11.08 11.52
CA SER A 415 15.15 12.44 10.97
C SER A 415 16.49 13.13 11.33
N THR A 416 17.21 12.62 12.34
CA THR A 416 18.53 13.11 12.78
C THR A 416 19.69 12.56 11.94
N SER A 417 19.44 11.58 11.06
CA SER A 417 20.46 10.96 10.22
C SER A 417 20.88 11.88 9.05
N LYS A 418 22.18 11.83 8.71
CA LYS A 418 22.76 12.57 7.58
C LYS A 418 22.49 11.91 6.22
N THR A 419 22.07 10.67 6.21
CA THR A 419 21.75 9.89 5.00
C THR A 419 20.37 9.29 5.11
N ARG A 420 19.69 9.11 3.98
CA ARG A 420 18.40 8.44 3.86
C ARG A 420 18.54 6.93 3.64
N ASP A 421 19.77 6.45 3.48
CA ASP A 421 20.11 5.03 3.32
C ASP A 421 20.61 4.46 4.65
N ILE A 422 19.72 3.77 5.38
CA ILE A 422 20.05 3.13 6.66
C ILE A 422 21.19 2.12 6.56
N VAL A 423 21.28 1.39 5.44
CA VAL A 423 22.35 0.41 5.22
C VAL A 423 23.69 1.11 5.04
N GLU A 424 23.68 2.25 4.34
CA GLU A 424 24.89 3.07 4.19
C GLU A 424 25.34 3.68 5.51
N GLU A 425 24.42 4.11 6.36
CA GLU A 425 24.71 4.63 7.70
C GLU A 425 25.35 3.55 8.56
N ILE A 426 24.75 2.36 8.58
CA ILE A 426 25.31 1.21 9.31
C ILE A 426 26.69 0.83 8.78
N LEU A 427 26.90 0.79 7.46
CA LEU A 427 28.20 0.48 6.87
C LEU A 427 29.28 1.48 7.29
N ARG A 428 28.99 2.79 7.23
CA ARG A 428 29.94 3.83 7.65
C ARG A 428 30.30 3.72 9.13
N ASP A 429 29.31 3.42 9.94
CA ASP A 429 29.47 3.24 11.38
C ASP A 429 30.35 2.00 11.69
N MET A 430 30.10 0.89 10.99
CA MET A 430 30.89 -0.33 11.10
C MET A 430 32.36 -0.13 10.68
N ILE A 431 32.59 0.64 9.61
CA ILE A 431 33.93 1.04 9.17
C ILE A 431 34.59 1.89 10.25
N SER A 432 33.93 2.93 10.73
CA SER A 432 34.45 3.88 11.71
C SER A 432 34.80 3.21 13.03
N ASN A 433 34.03 2.22 13.44
CA ASN A 433 34.23 1.45 14.67
C ASN A 433 35.14 0.20 14.46
N LYS A 434 35.69 -0.01 13.26
CA LYS A 434 36.54 -1.16 12.90
C LYS A 434 35.85 -2.51 13.16
N LEU A 435 34.58 -2.59 12.91
CA LEU A 435 33.78 -3.82 13.09
C LEU A 435 33.82 -4.73 11.85
N ILE A 436 34.36 -4.25 10.74
CA ILE A 436 34.54 -5.02 9.49
C ILE A 436 36.03 -5.29 9.22
N SER A 437 36.27 -6.32 8.41
CA SER A 437 37.67 -6.66 8.06
C SER A 437 38.28 -5.60 7.11
N PRO A 438 39.60 -5.43 7.13
CA PRO A 438 40.31 -4.52 6.23
C PRO A 438 40.01 -4.78 4.74
N GLU A 439 39.76 -6.05 4.38
CA GLU A 439 39.44 -6.44 3.00
C GLU A 439 38.08 -5.88 2.59
N ILE A 440 37.07 -5.93 3.47
CA ILE A 440 35.74 -5.37 3.22
C ILE A 440 35.77 -3.83 3.21
N GLU A 441 36.55 -3.23 4.11
CA GLU A 441 36.80 -1.79 4.12
C GLU A 441 37.42 -1.32 2.77
N ASN A 442 38.43 -2.04 2.31
CA ASN A 442 39.06 -1.76 1.02
C ASN A 442 38.05 -1.93 -0.15
N ALA A 443 37.24 -3.00 -0.12
CA ALA A 443 36.19 -3.22 -1.13
C ALA A 443 35.15 -2.09 -1.11
N TYR A 444 34.81 -1.55 0.06
CA TYR A 444 33.89 -0.42 0.19
C TYR A 444 34.41 0.82 -0.53
N TYR A 445 35.67 1.19 -0.37
CA TYR A 445 36.24 2.34 -1.06
C TYR A 445 36.44 2.06 -2.55
N LYS A 446 36.94 0.88 -2.92
CA LYS A 446 37.15 0.49 -4.31
C LYS A 446 35.85 0.46 -5.12
N SER A 447 34.76 -0.03 -4.54
CA SER A 447 33.46 -0.10 -5.21
C SER A 447 32.89 1.27 -5.60
N ARG A 448 33.41 2.38 -5.07
CA ARG A 448 32.94 3.76 -5.30
C ARG A 448 33.78 4.54 -6.27
N GLU A 449 34.93 4.02 -6.70
CA GLU A 449 35.87 4.73 -7.59
C GLU A 449 35.22 5.09 -8.93
N TRP A 450 34.44 4.20 -9.51
CA TRP A 450 33.74 4.45 -10.77
C TRP A 450 32.74 5.61 -10.67
N LYS A 451 31.93 5.66 -9.59
CA LYS A 451 30.93 6.72 -9.36
C LYS A 451 31.62 8.06 -9.13
N LYS A 452 32.67 8.07 -8.33
CA LYS A 452 33.50 9.25 -8.10
C LYS A 452 34.10 9.77 -9.40
N THR A 453 34.70 8.89 -10.21
CA THR A 453 35.27 9.26 -11.53
C THR A 453 34.21 9.87 -12.44
N LEU A 454 33.02 9.29 -12.49
CA LEU A 454 31.91 9.82 -13.31
C LEU A 454 31.47 11.22 -12.84
N ILE A 455 31.28 11.40 -11.52
CA ILE A 455 30.90 12.69 -10.94
C ILE A 455 31.98 13.76 -11.19
N ASP A 456 33.24 13.44 -10.98
CA ASP A 456 34.36 14.37 -11.18
C ASP A 456 34.51 14.74 -12.65
N TYR A 457 34.29 13.80 -13.57
CA TYR A 457 34.25 14.06 -14.99
C TYR A 457 33.12 15.02 -15.37
N MET A 458 31.92 14.78 -14.91
CA MET A 458 30.76 15.66 -15.15
C MET A 458 31.00 17.08 -14.62
N LYS A 459 31.52 17.20 -13.41
CA LYS A 459 31.84 18.51 -12.81
C LYS A 459 32.92 19.26 -13.61
N ARG A 460 33.93 18.55 -14.07
CA ARG A 460 35.03 19.14 -14.85
C ARG A 460 34.61 19.60 -16.24
N THR A 461 33.74 18.85 -16.91
CA THR A 461 33.37 19.07 -18.29
C THR A 461 32.04 19.80 -18.47
N GLY A 462 31.19 19.84 -17.44
CA GLY A 462 29.82 20.38 -17.51
C GLY A 462 28.86 19.49 -18.32
N ARG A 463 29.25 18.26 -18.67
CA ARG A 463 28.42 17.34 -19.47
C ARG A 463 27.22 16.82 -18.66
N SER A 464 26.11 16.75 -19.37
CA SER A 464 24.85 16.19 -18.86
C SER A 464 24.85 14.65 -18.89
N ALA A 465 23.94 14.03 -18.14
CA ALA A 465 23.73 12.58 -18.17
C ALA A 465 23.39 12.06 -19.57
N LYS A 466 22.69 12.87 -20.39
CA LYS A 466 22.35 12.54 -21.76
C LYS A 466 23.60 12.47 -22.62
N GLU A 467 24.46 13.49 -22.57
CA GLU A 467 25.70 13.53 -23.37
C GLU A 467 26.65 12.38 -23.01
N ILE A 468 26.69 11.98 -21.73
CA ILE A 468 27.45 10.81 -21.30
C ILE A 468 26.85 9.51 -21.84
N ALA A 469 25.54 9.37 -21.83
CA ALA A 469 24.88 8.21 -22.43
C ALA A 469 25.18 8.12 -23.94
N ASP A 470 25.11 9.23 -24.66
CA ASP A 470 25.42 9.31 -26.08
C ASP A 470 26.89 8.93 -26.35
N ASP A 471 27.83 9.40 -25.53
CA ASP A 471 29.26 9.04 -25.64
C ASP A 471 29.46 7.52 -25.39
N MET A 472 28.81 6.96 -24.36
CA MET A 472 28.91 5.53 -24.08
C MET A 472 28.33 4.67 -25.20
N ILE A 473 27.19 5.08 -25.77
CA ILE A 473 26.58 4.41 -26.93
C ILE A 473 27.52 4.47 -28.15
N SER A 474 28.12 5.63 -28.41
CA SER A 474 29.07 5.80 -29.50
C SER A 474 30.30 4.91 -29.39
N ASN A 475 30.66 4.54 -28.16
CA ASN A 475 31.75 3.61 -27.83
C ASN A 475 31.30 2.15 -27.69
N GLY A 476 30.06 1.82 -28.09
CA GLY A 476 29.54 0.45 -28.14
C GLY A 476 28.91 -0.08 -26.86
N VAL A 477 28.76 0.74 -25.83
CA VAL A 477 28.06 0.36 -24.59
C VAL A 477 26.67 1.00 -24.58
N SER A 478 25.62 0.18 -24.73
CA SER A 478 24.22 0.64 -24.73
C SER A 478 23.78 0.98 -23.31
N VAL A 479 23.76 2.28 -22.99
CA VAL A 479 23.29 2.83 -21.73
C VAL A 479 22.35 4.00 -22.01
N GLN A 480 21.19 4.02 -21.38
CA GLN A 480 20.23 5.12 -21.51
C GLN A 480 20.52 6.25 -20.51
N GLU A 481 20.10 7.47 -20.84
CA GLU A 481 20.21 8.63 -19.95
C GLU A 481 19.65 8.34 -18.54
N ILE A 482 18.48 7.69 -18.47
CA ILE A 482 17.84 7.36 -17.21
C ILE A 482 18.71 6.43 -16.34
N THR A 483 19.49 5.55 -16.96
CA THR A 483 20.44 4.67 -16.24
C THR A 483 21.58 5.47 -15.64
N ILE A 484 22.12 6.44 -16.38
CA ILE A 484 23.17 7.34 -15.86
C ILE A 484 22.64 8.17 -14.69
N ARG A 485 21.43 8.73 -14.82
CA ARG A 485 20.77 9.45 -13.73
C ARG A 485 20.57 8.56 -12.49
N GLY A 486 20.10 7.32 -12.68
CA GLY A 486 19.98 6.35 -11.60
C GLY A 486 21.31 5.98 -10.94
N TRP A 487 22.42 5.95 -11.69
CA TRP A 487 23.75 5.72 -11.11
C TRP A 487 24.23 6.88 -10.24
N LEU A 488 23.87 8.10 -10.60
CA LEU A 488 24.27 9.32 -9.87
C LEU A 488 23.40 9.58 -8.65
N ASP A 489 22.17 9.11 -8.71
CA ASP A 489 21.21 9.25 -7.63
C ASP A 489 21.65 8.42 -6.41
N GLU A 490 21.79 9.07 -5.26
CA GLU A 490 22.15 8.39 -4.01
C GLU A 490 21.01 7.50 -3.50
N GLU A 491 19.77 7.88 -3.77
CA GLU A 491 18.56 7.19 -3.31
C GLU A 491 18.25 5.91 -4.14
N SER A 492 18.92 5.71 -5.27
CA SER A 492 18.82 4.47 -6.05
C SER A 492 19.65 3.33 -5.46
N HIS A 493 20.46 3.60 -4.44
CA HIS A 493 21.34 2.64 -3.76
C HIS A 493 22.26 1.85 -4.70
N THR A 494 22.63 2.42 -5.83
CA THR A 494 23.44 1.75 -6.85
C THR A 494 24.89 1.64 -6.40
N VAL A 495 25.33 0.42 -6.08
CA VAL A 495 26.70 0.12 -5.66
C VAL A 495 27.63 0.04 -6.86
N ARG A 496 27.17 -0.55 -7.97
CA ARG A 496 27.94 -0.68 -9.22
C ARG A 496 27.01 -0.78 -10.43
N PRO A 497 27.49 -0.47 -11.66
CA PRO A 497 26.82 -0.84 -12.89
C PRO A 497 26.61 -2.36 -13.02
N GLN A 498 25.62 -2.78 -13.78
CA GLN A 498 25.34 -4.21 -13.98
C GLN A 498 26.43 -4.92 -14.80
N LYS A 499 27.11 -4.18 -15.69
CA LYS A 499 28.13 -4.72 -16.60
C LYS A 499 29.49 -4.10 -16.32
N LEU A 500 30.54 -4.92 -16.39
CA LEU A 500 31.94 -4.46 -16.29
C LEU A 500 32.29 -3.42 -17.35
N ASP A 501 31.85 -3.64 -18.59
CA ASP A 501 32.08 -2.74 -19.71
C ASP A 501 31.65 -1.30 -19.43
N SER A 502 30.60 -1.12 -18.60
CA SER A 502 30.15 0.22 -18.21
C SER A 502 31.18 0.96 -17.36
N ILE A 503 31.89 0.26 -16.44
CA ILE A 503 32.96 0.86 -15.64
C ILE A 503 34.15 1.21 -16.52
N GLN A 504 34.54 0.31 -17.45
CA GLN A 504 35.64 0.55 -18.41
C GLN A 504 35.34 1.77 -19.28
N GLN A 505 34.09 1.90 -19.76
CA GLN A 505 33.70 3.06 -20.57
C GLN A 505 33.69 4.36 -19.76
N ILE A 506 33.22 4.34 -18.52
CA ILE A 506 33.32 5.50 -17.62
C ILE A 506 34.77 5.93 -17.46
N ALA A 507 35.67 4.98 -17.24
CA ALA A 507 37.11 5.26 -17.13
C ALA A 507 37.69 5.86 -18.42
N LEU A 508 37.31 5.32 -19.55
CA LEU A 508 37.78 5.75 -20.88
C LEU A 508 37.34 7.18 -21.22
N ILE A 509 36.05 7.49 -21.08
CA ILE A 509 35.53 8.84 -21.36
C ILE A 509 36.05 9.89 -20.36
N ALA A 510 36.33 9.48 -19.12
CA ALA A 510 36.91 10.34 -18.11
C ALA A 510 38.44 10.54 -18.24
N GLY A 511 39.11 9.69 -19.03
CA GLY A 511 40.57 9.66 -19.19
C GLY A 511 41.25 9.18 -17.90
N ASN A 512 40.70 8.19 -17.23
CA ASN A 512 41.21 7.61 -15.96
C ASN A 512 41.77 6.22 -16.25
N ASP A 513 43.06 6.13 -16.60
CA ASP A 513 43.73 4.89 -16.93
C ASP A 513 43.83 3.94 -15.73
N GLU A 514 43.96 4.46 -14.48
CA GLU A 514 44.02 3.67 -13.27
C GLU A 514 42.69 2.93 -13.02
N LEU A 515 41.55 3.60 -13.23
CA LEU A 515 40.24 2.96 -13.13
C LEU A 515 40.01 1.98 -14.29
N PHE A 516 40.53 2.26 -15.49
CA PHE A 516 40.39 1.37 -16.64
C PHE A 516 41.08 0.04 -16.38
N ASP A 517 42.34 0.10 -15.96
CA ASP A 517 43.12 -1.10 -15.59
C ASP A 517 42.59 -1.82 -14.36
N GLY A 518 42.03 -1.09 -13.41
CA GLY A 518 41.40 -1.60 -12.18
C GLY A 518 39.92 -1.91 -12.26
N ALA A 519 39.29 -1.83 -13.44
CA ALA A 519 37.83 -1.93 -13.60
C ALA A 519 37.26 -3.26 -13.08
N GLU A 520 37.93 -4.37 -13.30
CA GLU A 520 37.53 -5.69 -12.79
C GLU A 520 37.54 -5.74 -11.26
N ILE A 521 38.62 -5.19 -10.65
CA ILE A 521 38.74 -5.11 -9.19
C ILE A 521 37.61 -4.23 -8.60
N CYS A 522 37.32 -3.11 -9.24
CA CYS A 522 36.22 -2.22 -8.84
C CYS A 522 34.85 -2.93 -8.95
N PHE A 523 34.67 -3.68 -10.03
CA PHE A 523 33.42 -4.42 -10.27
C PHE A 523 33.21 -5.54 -9.24
N ASP A 524 34.27 -6.31 -8.92
CA ASP A 524 34.23 -7.40 -7.94
C ASP A 524 34.03 -6.85 -6.52
N ALA A 525 34.69 -5.74 -6.19
CA ALA A 525 34.49 -5.04 -4.93
C ALA A 525 33.02 -4.61 -4.77
N GLY A 526 32.41 -4.07 -5.82
CA GLY A 526 30.99 -3.76 -5.84
C GLY A 526 30.10 -4.99 -5.59
N GLY A 527 30.47 -6.15 -6.11
CA GLY A 527 29.80 -7.41 -5.86
C GLY A 527 29.86 -7.86 -4.39
N GLN A 528 31.03 -7.66 -3.74
CA GLN A 528 31.21 -7.95 -2.30
C GLN A 528 30.35 -7.03 -1.43
N ILE A 529 30.36 -5.73 -1.70
CA ILE A 529 29.52 -4.76 -0.97
C ILE A 529 28.03 -5.03 -1.18
N TYR A 530 27.61 -5.45 -2.37
CA TYR A 530 26.23 -5.82 -2.63
C TYR A 530 25.77 -7.03 -1.79
N LYS A 531 26.64 -8.04 -1.63
CA LYS A 531 26.37 -9.18 -0.74
C LYS A 531 26.28 -8.74 0.72
N LEU A 532 27.18 -7.87 1.16
CA LEU A 532 27.16 -7.33 2.53
C LEU A 532 25.89 -6.51 2.80
N ARG A 533 25.46 -5.66 1.88
CA ARG A 533 24.19 -4.91 2.00
C ARG A 533 23.00 -5.85 2.20
N ARG A 534 22.91 -6.95 1.44
CA ARG A 534 21.86 -7.96 1.62
C ARG A 534 21.89 -8.62 3.00
N GLN A 535 23.09 -8.92 3.51
CA GLN A 535 23.24 -9.48 4.85
C GLN A 535 22.79 -8.49 5.93
N ILE A 536 23.15 -7.22 5.79
CA ILE A 536 22.71 -6.15 6.71
C ILE A 536 21.18 -6.02 6.65
N LEU A 537 20.57 -5.99 5.47
CA LEU A 537 19.10 -5.92 5.32
C LEU A 537 18.39 -7.10 5.99
N ARG A 538 18.97 -8.31 5.91
CA ARG A 538 18.44 -9.48 6.62
C ARG A 538 18.51 -9.30 8.14
N VAL A 539 19.63 -8.82 8.67
CA VAL A 539 19.77 -8.56 10.12
C VAL A 539 18.84 -7.45 10.59
N ILE A 540 18.63 -6.41 9.77
CA ILE A 540 17.66 -5.36 10.04
C ILE A 540 16.24 -5.95 10.19
N GLY A 541 15.81 -6.79 9.24
CA GLY A 541 14.50 -7.46 9.31
C GLY A 541 14.34 -8.30 10.57
N GLN A 542 15.34 -9.15 10.87
CA GLN A 542 15.33 -9.99 12.07
C GLN A 542 15.30 -9.17 13.37
N ALA A 543 16.05 -8.07 13.43
CA ALA A 543 16.06 -7.20 14.61
C ALA A 543 14.71 -6.51 14.85
N ILE A 544 14.06 -6.07 13.78
CA ILE A 544 12.74 -5.42 13.85
C ILE A 544 11.68 -6.42 14.31
N LEU A 545 11.73 -7.66 13.81
CA LEU A 545 10.77 -8.71 14.18
C LEU A 545 11.09 -9.41 15.53
N GLY A 546 12.16 -9.00 16.20
CA GLY A 546 12.55 -9.59 17.49
C GLY A 546 13.17 -11.00 17.39
N GLU A 547 13.43 -11.49 16.17
CA GLU A 547 13.93 -12.85 15.88
C GLU A 547 15.44 -12.88 15.55
N VAL A 548 16.27 -12.19 16.31
CA VAL A 548 17.75 -12.29 16.12
C VAL A 548 18.21 -13.68 16.54
N THR A 549 18.02 -14.67 15.68
CA THR A 549 18.60 -16.00 15.83
C THR A 549 20.02 -16.01 15.27
N GLY A 550 20.98 -16.57 16.03
CA GLY A 550 22.41 -16.56 15.74
C GLY A 550 22.89 -17.31 14.47
N ASN A 551 22.01 -17.48 13.47
CA ASN A 551 22.26 -18.16 12.19
C ASN A 551 22.51 -17.20 11.02
N SER A 552 22.92 -15.95 11.27
CA SER A 552 23.33 -15.06 10.18
C SER A 552 24.77 -15.41 9.74
N GLU A 553 25.04 -15.33 8.43
CA GLU A 553 26.39 -15.45 7.86
C GLU A 553 27.36 -14.35 8.39
N LEU A 554 26.80 -13.33 9.06
CA LEU A 554 27.55 -12.34 9.82
C LEU A 554 27.93 -12.93 11.19
N THR A 555 29.14 -12.64 11.65
CA THR A 555 29.59 -13.04 13.00
C THR A 555 28.60 -12.50 14.05
N GLY A 556 28.32 -13.27 15.09
CA GLY A 556 27.34 -12.89 16.12
C GLY A 556 27.55 -11.49 16.73
N THR A 557 28.83 -11.05 16.83
CA THR A 557 29.17 -9.67 17.25
C THR A 557 28.72 -8.59 16.28
N MET A 558 28.83 -8.83 14.97
CA MET A 558 28.39 -7.89 13.95
C MET A 558 26.84 -7.80 13.90
N ALA A 559 26.18 -8.95 13.98
CA ALA A 559 24.70 -8.99 14.00
C ALA A 559 24.14 -8.26 15.24
N ALA A 560 24.75 -8.45 16.41
CA ALA A 560 24.34 -7.75 17.63
C ALA A 560 24.58 -6.23 17.53
N ALA A 561 25.72 -5.79 16.99
CA ALA A 561 26.03 -4.37 16.80
C ALA A 561 25.05 -3.70 15.81
N ILE A 562 24.63 -4.40 14.73
CA ILE A 562 23.64 -3.92 13.80
C ILE A 562 22.26 -3.83 14.50
N ALA A 563 21.86 -4.86 15.25
CA ALA A 563 20.58 -4.90 15.96
C ALA A 563 20.46 -3.76 17.00
N ASP A 564 21.51 -3.50 17.78
CA ASP A 564 21.52 -2.39 18.73
C ASP A 564 21.44 -1.03 18.03
N ARG A 565 22.12 -0.90 16.88
CA ARG A 565 22.11 0.34 16.12
C ARG A 565 20.73 0.63 15.49
N ILE A 566 20.01 -0.39 15.05
CA ILE A 566 18.70 -0.25 14.43
C ILE A 566 17.68 0.33 15.41
N LYS A 567 17.72 -0.06 16.69
CA LYS A 567 16.81 0.46 17.71
C LYS A 567 16.85 1.99 17.79
N ASP A 568 18.02 2.58 17.55
CA ASP A 568 18.23 4.02 17.62
C ASP A 568 18.10 4.72 16.25
N ALA A 569 18.37 4.02 15.16
CA ALA A 569 18.49 4.61 13.83
C ALA A 569 17.27 4.40 12.92
N ALA A 570 16.43 3.41 13.20
CA ALA A 570 15.28 3.07 12.36
C ALA A 570 13.94 3.47 12.96
N VAL A 571 13.01 3.82 12.07
CA VAL A 571 11.57 3.95 12.34
C VAL A 571 10.84 3.08 11.32
N THR A 572 9.90 2.27 11.79
CA THR A 572 9.05 1.45 10.92
C THR A 572 7.66 2.06 10.85
N LEU A 573 7.18 2.28 9.64
CA LEU A 573 5.86 2.84 9.38
C LEU A 573 5.14 1.97 8.36
N GLN A 574 3.88 1.64 8.65
CA GLN A 574 3.06 0.88 7.74
C GLN A 574 2.26 1.82 6.85
N ILE A 575 2.29 1.57 5.53
CA ILE A 575 1.47 2.32 4.58
C ILE A 575 -0.01 1.99 4.83
N GLU A 576 -0.78 2.98 5.24
CA GLU A 576 -2.25 2.91 5.32
C GLU A 576 -2.87 3.09 3.93
N THR A 577 -2.47 4.16 3.24
CA THR A 577 -2.91 4.44 1.87
C THR A 577 -1.73 4.92 1.04
N ILE A 578 -1.71 4.56 -0.23
CA ILE A 578 -0.75 5.06 -1.21
C ILE A 578 -1.46 5.54 -2.45
N THR A 579 -1.15 6.76 -2.86
CA THR A 579 -1.69 7.37 -4.07
C THR A 579 -0.56 7.66 -5.04
N PHE A 580 -0.67 7.15 -6.26
CA PHE A 580 0.28 7.45 -7.31
C PHE A 580 -0.08 8.79 -7.95
N VAL A 581 0.91 9.67 -8.04
CA VAL A 581 0.75 11.05 -8.49
C VAL A 581 1.88 11.41 -9.46
N ASN A 582 1.68 12.48 -10.22
CA ASN A 582 2.74 13.10 -11.00
C ASN A 582 2.76 14.58 -10.65
N ASP A 583 3.48 14.91 -9.59
CA ASP A 583 3.48 16.23 -8.98
C ASP A 583 4.87 16.61 -8.47
N GLN A 584 5.03 17.82 -7.94
CA GLN A 584 6.30 18.33 -7.44
C GLN A 584 6.18 18.84 -6.01
N VAL A 585 7.16 18.49 -5.19
CA VAL A 585 7.31 18.99 -3.80
C VAL A 585 8.75 19.42 -3.55
N PRO A 586 9.02 20.23 -2.50
CA PRO A 586 10.39 20.57 -2.14
C PRO A 586 11.24 19.33 -1.86
N ILE A 587 12.45 19.27 -2.44
CA ILE A 587 13.34 18.09 -2.36
C ILE A 587 13.64 17.65 -0.92
N ASN A 588 13.64 18.59 0.03
CA ASN A 588 13.91 18.30 1.43
C ASN A 588 12.75 17.56 2.13
N THR A 589 11.58 17.45 1.50
CA THR A 589 10.39 16.74 2.03
C THR A 589 10.24 15.35 1.44
N THR A 590 11.03 14.98 0.45
CA THR A 590 10.93 13.68 -0.23
C THR A 590 11.63 12.55 0.51
N ASN A 591 11.14 11.33 0.32
CA ASN A 591 11.73 10.04 0.72
C ASN A 591 12.01 9.91 2.22
N ARG A 592 11.19 10.56 3.03
CA ARG A 592 11.22 10.48 4.50
C ARG A 592 9.81 10.71 5.05
N PRO A 593 9.53 10.20 6.24
CA PRO A 593 8.29 10.55 6.91
C PRO A 593 8.35 12.01 7.37
N ILE A 594 7.24 12.69 7.21
CA ILE A 594 7.01 14.06 7.70
C ILE A 594 5.65 14.11 8.39
N THR A 595 5.59 14.77 9.52
CA THR A 595 4.32 15.14 10.12
C THR A 595 3.91 16.46 9.46
N ILE A 596 2.70 16.53 8.97
CA ILE A 596 2.13 17.81 8.53
C ILE A 596 1.67 18.48 9.82
N ASP A 597 2.45 19.43 10.31
CA ASP A 597 2.04 20.28 11.42
C ASP A 597 0.73 20.95 11.03
N GLN A 598 -0.32 20.69 11.79
CA GLN A 598 -1.69 21.14 11.60
C GLN A 598 -1.85 22.64 11.91
#